data_e86679a3bb6179a3bfe7fd0eb201094a
#
_entry.id   e86679a3bb6179a3bfe7fd0eb201094a
#
_cell.length_a   1.000
_cell.length_b   1.000
_cell.length_c   1.000
_cell.angle_alpha   90.00
_cell.angle_beta   90.00
_cell.angle_gamma   90.00
#
_symmetry.space_group_name_H-M   'P 1'
#
loop_
_entity.id
_entity.type
_entity.pdbx_description
1 polymer ?
#
loop_
_entity_poly.entity_id
_entity_poly.type
_entity_poly.pdbx_seq_one_letter_code
_entity_poly.pdbx_strand_id
1 'polypeptide(L)'
;IKQESKFDNLVCEGGQRTGYKKCNSGGFGLIQWTTTARYIGLGKFCAKYDLNPDHFMSQLRYMVNENQWVRYEPYLLSPGQSVDYYMRHAYNWLGWGIHGNRTDYAHDYVNRFSMVVTDHEPYTMG
;
A
#
# COMPACT_ATOMS: atom_id res chain seq x y z
N ILE A 1 3.64 1.74 -1.19
CA ILE A 1 3.41 0.76 -2.27
C ILE A 1 4.60 0.71 -3.23
N LYS A 2 5.08 1.86 -3.67
CA LYS A 2 6.22 1.90 -4.60
C LYS A 2 7.46 1.21 -4.03
N GLN A 3 7.81 1.47 -2.76
CA GLN A 3 8.95 0.82 -2.11
C GLN A 3 8.69 -0.68 -1.94
N GLU A 4 7.47 -1.08 -1.60
CA GLU A 4 7.13 -2.47 -1.34
C GLU A 4 7.14 -3.32 -2.62
N SER A 5 6.54 -2.84 -3.69
CA SER A 5 6.26 -3.65 -4.89
C SER A 5 6.49 -2.92 -6.21
N LYS A 6 6.84 -1.64 -6.19
CA LYS A 6 6.87 -0.78 -7.39
C LYS A 6 5.54 -0.84 -8.17
N PHE A 7 4.43 -0.94 -7.43
CA PHE A 7 3.07 -1.08 -7.96
C PHE A 7 2.83 -2.37 -8.76
N ASP A 8 3.68 -3.37 -8.63
CA ASP A 8 3.45 -4.68 -9.25
C ASP A 8 2.74 -5.60 -8.24
N ASN A 9 1.50 -5.96 -8.55
CA ASN A 9 0.66 -6.77 -7.67
C ASN A 9 1.01 -8.26 -7.67
N LEU A 10 1.95 -8.69 -8.51
CA LEU A 10 2.39 -10.08 -8.57
C LEU A 10 3.84 -10.28 -8.08
N VAL A 11 4.39 -9.30 -7.37
CA VAL A 11 5.74 -9.44 -6.81
C VAL A 11 5.69 -10.33 -5.58
N CYS A 12 6.50 -11.38 -5.58
CA CYS A 12 6.80 -12.19 -4.40
C CYS A 12 8.11 -11.69 -3.80
N GLU A 13 8.30 -11.93 -2.50
CA GLU A 13 9.52 -11.52 -1.81
C GLU A 13 10.76 -12.00 -2.56
N GLY A 14 11.74 -11.12 -2.74
CA GLY A 14 12.93 -11.38 -3.54
C GLY A 14 12.83 -10.90 -4.99
N GLY A 15 11.70 -10.29 -5.37
CA GLY A 15 11.52 -9.69 -6.68
C GLY A 15 10.98 -10.62 -7.77
N GLN A 16 10.69 -11.86 -7.43
CA GLN A 16 10.08 -12.77 -8.39
C GLN A 16 8.63 -12.45 -8.64
N ARG A 17 8.23 -12.44 -9.89
CA ARG A 17 6.85 -12.27 -10.28
C ARG A 17 6.14 -13.60 -10.32
N THR A 18 5.19 -13.83 -9.42
CA THR A 18 4.44 -15.09 -9.36
C THR A 18 3.06 -14.84 -8.74
N GLY A 19 2.15 -15.82 -8.92
CA GLY A 19 0.82 -15.73 -8.32
C GLY A 19 0.81 -16.03 -6.82
N TYR A 20 -0.30 -15.69 -6.18
CA TYR A 20 -0.51 -15.86 -4.74
C TYR A 20 -0.20 -17.28 -4.28
N LYS A 21 -0.71 -18.30 -4.98
CA LYS A 21 -0.55 -19.70 -4.56
C LYS A 21 0.90 -20.16 -4.59
N LYS A 22 1.72 -19.58 -5.45
CA LYS A 22 3.13 -19.97 -5.63
C LYS A 22 4.07 -19.17 -4.75
N CYS A 23 3.63 -18.07 -4.17
CA CYS A 23 4.43 -17.23 -3.28
C CYS A 23 4.34 -17.74 -1.84
N ASN A 24 4.82 -18.93 -1.60
CA ASN A 24 4.59 -19.68 -0.35
C ASN A 24 5.16 -19.02 0.91
N SER A 25 6.11 -18.12 0.78
CA SER A 25 6.85 -17.57 1.91
C SER A 25 6.34 -16.22 2.41
N GLY A 26 5.30 -15.68 1.80
CA GLY A 26 4.83 -14.34 2.13
C GLY A 26 5.62 -13.26 1.41
N GLY A 27 5.36 -11.99 1.74
CA GLY A 27 5.91 -10.89 0.97
C GLY A 27 5.30 -10.81 -0.42
N PHE A 28 3.98 -10.99 -0.53
CA PHE A 28 3.27 -11.03 -1.81
C PHE A 28 2.47 -9.74 -2.02
N GLY A 29 2.46 -9.26 -3.26
CA GLY A 29 1.54 -8.27 -3.73
C GLY A 29 1.94 -6.83 -3.47
N LEU A 30 0.97 -5.91 -3.62
CA LEU A 30 1.18 -4.46 -3.62
C LEU A 30 1.88 -3.93 -2.38
N ILE A 31 1.51 -4.41 -1.20
CA ILE A 31 2.12 -3.95 0.06
C ILE A 31 2.96 -5.05 0.72
N GLN A 32 3.22 -6.13 0.00
CA GLN A 32 4.06 -7.24 0.46
C GLN A 32 3.52 -7.82 1.78
N TRP A 33 2.32 -8.43 1.71
CA TRP A 33 1.74 -9.13 2.85
C TRP A 33 2.66 -10.28 3.27
N THR A 34 3.39 -10.08 4.35
CA THR A 34 4.48 -10.98 4.76
C THR A 34 4.09 -11.90 5.90
N THR A 35 3.41 -11.38 6.92
CA THR A 35 3.03 -12.24 8.05
C THR A 35 2.03 -13.29 7.59
N THR A 36 2.10 -14.47 8.19
CA THR A 36 1.20 -15.58 7.86
C THR A 36 -0.26 -15.14 7.93
N ALA A 37 -0.64 -14.41 8.98
CA ALA A 37 -2.01 -13.96 9.16
C ALA A 37 -2.46 -13.03 8.03
N ARG A 38 -1.62 -12.10 7.60
CA ARG A 38 -1.97 -11.13 6.56
C ARG A 38 -1.98 -11.78 5.18
N TYR A 39 -1.01 -12.63 4.89
CA TYR A 39 -0.93 -13.37 3.63
C TYR A 39 -2.14 -14.31 3.46
N ILE A 40 -2.42 -15.11 4.47
CA ILE A 40 -3.59 -16.01 4.48
C ILE A 40 -4.88 -15.20 4.46
N GLY A 41 -4.90 -14.05 5.14
CA GLY A 41 -6.04 -13.15 5.16
C GLY A 41 -6.43 -12.66 3.77
N LEU A 42 -5.46 -12.34 2.92
CA LEU A 42 -5.73 -11.99 1.52
C LEU A 42 -6.47 -13.12 0.79
N GLY A 43 -5.98 -14.35 0.92
CA GLY A 43 -6.61 -15.51 0.28
C GLY A 43 -8.03 -15.75 0.80
N LYS A 44 -8.23 -15.67 2.10
CA LYS A 44 -9.55 -15.86 2.71
C LYS A 44 -10.55 -14.77 2.30
N PHE A 45 -10.10 -13.52 2.28
CA PHE A 45 -10.93 -12.41 1.83
C PHE A 45 -11.37 -12.61 0.38
N CYS A 46 -10.44 -12.97 -0.48
CA CYS A 46 -10.73 -13.19 -1.89
C CYS A 46 -11.68 -14.39 -2.09
N ALA A 47 -11.48 -15.46 -1.34
CA ALA A 47 -12.37 -16.62 -1.39
C ALA A 47 -13.80 -16.26 -0.95
N LYS A 48 -13.92 -15.45 0.11
CA LYS A 48 -15.23 -15.03 0.64
C LYS A 48 -16.03 -14.21 -0.37
N TYR A 49 -15.37 -13.37 -1.15
CA TYR A 49 -16.01 -12.47 -2.09
C TYR A 49 -15.88 -12.90 -3.55
N ASP A 50 -15.43 -14.15 -3.78
CA ASP A 50 -15.24 -14.71 -5.12
C ASP A 50 -14.31 -13.84 -5.98
N LEU A 51 -13.19 -13.45 -5.39
CA LEU A 51 -12.17 -12.63 -6.03
C LEU A 51 -10.89 -13.45 -6.26
N ASN A 52 -10.11 -13.05 -7.26
CA ASN A 52 -8.81 -13.63 -7.50
C ASN A 52 -7.73 -12.81 -6.80
N PRO A 53 -6.94 -13.38 -5.86
CA PRO A 53 -5.91 -12.62 -5.14
C PRO A 53 -4.78 -12.11 -6.04
N ASP A 54 -4.65 -12.61 -7.25
CA ASP A 54 -3.67 -12.13 -8.21
C ASP A 54 -4.08 -10.83 -8.90
N HIS A 55 -5.36 -10.45 -8.81
CA HIS A 55 -5.84 -9.24 -9.46
C HIS A 55 -5.56 -7.99 -8.63
N PHE A 56 -5.13 -6.93 -9.30
CA PHE A 56 -4.82 -5.64 -8.68
C PHE A 56 -5.98 -5.11 -7.82
N MET A 57 -7.19 -5.10 -8.38
CA MET A 57 -8.35 -4.59 -7.66
C MET A 57 -8.74 -5.44 -6.45
N SER A 58 -8.52 -6.75 -6.51
CA SER A 58 -8.76 -7.64 -5.37
C SER A 58 -7.83 -7.27 -4.21
N GLN A 59 -6.58 -7.02 -4.49
CA GLN A 59 -5.59 -6.62 -3.50
C GLN A 59 -5.89 -5.25 -2.91
N LEU A 60 -6.31 -4.28 -3.73
CA LEU A 60 -6.72 -2.97 -3.23
C LEU A 60 -7.92 -3.08 -2.30
N ARG A 61 -8.93 -3.88 -2.66
CA ARG A 61 -10.10 -4.09 -1.81
C ARG A 61 -9.72 -4.69 -0.47
N TYR A 62 -8.84 -5.70 -0.48
CA TYR A 62 -8.37 -6.30 0.77
C TYR A 62 -7.60 -5.28 1.60
N MET A 63 -6.70 -4.52 0.98
CA MET A 63 -5.88 -3.54 1.67
C MET A 63 -6.71 -2.55 2.48
N VAL A 64 -7.76 -1.98 1.87
CA VAL A 64 -8.60 -0.98 2.55
C VAL A 64 -9.60 -1.58 3.53
N ASN A 65 -9.76 -2.88 3.53
CA ASN A 65 -10.63 -3.58 4.49
C ASN A 65 -9.86 -4.25 5.64
N GLU A 66 -8.52 -4.29 5.56
CA GLU A 66 -7.73 -4.80 6.67
C GLU A 66 -7.87 -3.92 7.91
N ASN A 67 -7.90 -4.54 9.08
CA ASN A 67 -7.92 -3.81 10.35
C ASN A 67 -6.73 -2.86 10.48
N GLN A 68 -5.58 -3.24 9.95
CA GLN A 68 -4.38 -2.40 9.94
C GLN A 68 -4.62 -1.09 9.19
N TRP A 69 -5.26 -1.14 8.03
CA TRP A 69 -5.60 0.08 7.29
C TRP A 69 -6.68 0.88 8.01
N VAL A 70 -7.76 0.23 8.42
CA VAL A 70 -8.91 0.89 9.08
C VAL A 70 -8.44 1.66 10.31
N ARG A 71 -7.50 1.10 11.06
CA ARG A 71 -6.95 1.73 12.26
C ARG A 71 -6.22 3.04 11.95
N TYR A 72 -5.46 3.09 10.86
CA TYR A 72 -4.62 4.24 10.52
C TYR A 72 -5.20 5.15 9.44
N GLU A 73 -6.30 4.76 8.81
CA GLU A 73 -6.94 5.53 7.77
C GLU A 73 -7.25 6.98 8.18
N PRO A 74 -7.83 7.25 9.36
CA PRO A 74 -8.13 8.64 9.75
C PRO A 74 -6.90 9.53 9.80
N TYR A 75 -5.76 8.97 10.19
CA TYR A 75 -4.50 9.72 10.24
C TYR A 75 -3.91 9.93 8.85
N LEU A 76 -3.92 8.88 8.02
CA LEU A 76 -3.37 8.95 6.68
C LEU A 76 -4.20 9.84 5.75
N LEU A 77 -5.50 9.96 5.99
CA LEU A 77 -6.40 10.81 5.20
C LEU A 77 -6.56 12.22 5.80
N SER A 78 -5.90 12.51 6.92
CA SER A 78 -5.94 13.85 7.53
C SER A 78 -5.18 14.83 6.63
N PRO A 79 -5.83 15.93 6.16
CA PRO A 79 -5.16 16.86 5.24
C PRO A 79 -4.18 17.78 5.96
N GLY A 80 -3.19 18.26 5.19
CA GLY A 80 -2.31 19.33 5.63
C GLY A 80 -1.25 18.95 6.66
N GLN A 81 -1.01 17.68 6.88
CA GLN A 81 0.03 17.21 7.81
C GLN A 81 1.39 17.13 7.12
N SER A 82 2.46 17.09 7.93
CA SER A 82 3.82 16.94 7.40
C SER A 82 4.06 15.54 6.82
N VAL A 83 5.07 15.42 5.96
CA VAL A 83 5.50 14.12 5.44
C VAL A 83 5.89 13.19 6.58
N ASP A 84 6.59 13.70 7.60
CA ASP A 84 6.99 12.88 8.76
C ASP A 84 5.77 12.34 9.52
N TYR A 85 4.70 13.13 9.64
CA TYR A 85 3.45 12.68 10.23
C TYR A 85 2.89 11.48 9.47
N TYR A 86 2.76 11.59 8.13
CA TYR A 86 2.22 10.51 7.32
C TYR A 86 3.13 9.29 7.33
N MET A 87 4.44 9.49 7.31
CA MET A 87 5.41 8.39 7.33
C MET A 87 5.34 7.59 8.63
N ARG A 88 5.12 8.26 9.77
CA ARG A 88 4.96 7.58 11.05
C ARG A 88 3.74 6.68 11.06
N HIS A 89 2.61 7.17 10.53
CA HIS A 89 1.39 6.37 10.47
C HIS A 89 1.47 5.27 9.40
N ALA A 90 2.14 5.53 8.30
CA ALA A 90 2.40 4.51 7.29
C ALA A 90 3.29 3.38 7.84
N TYR A 91 4.29 3.73 8.64
CA TYR A 91 5.12 2.72 9.33
C TYR A 91 4.27 1.83 10.24
N ASN A 92 3.40 2.45 11.03
CA ASN A 92 2.52 1.69 11.93
C ASN A 92 1.55 0.80 11.16
N TRP A 93 1.12 1.24 9.98
CA TRP A 93 0.25 0.47 9.11
C TRP A 93 0.99 -0.70 8.47
N LEU A 94 2.14 -0.46 7.85
CA LEU A 94 2.86 -1.46 7.05
C LEU A 94 3.88 -2.26 7.85
N GLY A 95 4.51 -1.67 8.86
CA GLY A 95 5.44 -2.36 9.75
C GLY A 95 6.73 -2.81 9.07
N TRP A 96 7.30 -1.99 8.18
CA TRP A 96 8.53 -2.38 7.47
C TRP A 96 9.76 -2.41 8.39
N GLY A 97 10.71 -3.30 8.08
CA GLY A 97 11.99 -3.37 8.80
C GLY A 97 13.04 -2.39 8.27
N ILE A 98 13.17 -2.31 6.94
CA ILE A 98 14.12 -1.41 6.28
C ILE A 98 13.35 -0.23 5.70
N HIS A 99 13.74 1.00 6.10
CA HIS A 99 13.05 2.21 5.66
C HIS A 99 13.16 2.44 4.14
N GLY A 100 14.36 2.20 3.58
CA GLY A 100 14.61 2.41 2.16
C GLY A 100 14.37 3.86 1.74
N ASN A 101 13.75 4.04 0.58
CA ASN A 101 13.50 5.35 -0.02
C ASN A 101 12.08 5.86 0.23
N ARG A 102 11.37 5.32 1.22
CA ARG A 102 9.95 5.64 1.45
C ARG A 102 9.70 7.13 1.68
N THR A 103 10.52 7.76 2.51
CA THR A 103 10.38 9.20 2.77
C THR A 103 10.67 10.03 1.52
N ASP A 104 11.68 9.66 0.76
CA ASP A 104 12.02 10.35 -0.48
C ASP A 104 10.89 10.24 -1.51
N TYR A 105 10.29 9.07 -1.62
CA TYR A 105 9.12 8.89 -2.49
C TYR A 105 7.93 9.73 -2.03
N ALA A 106 7.69 9.82 -0.72
CA ALA A 106 6.61 10.63 -0.18
C ALA A 106 6.83 12.12 -0.48
N HIS A 107 8.04 12.64 -0.28
CA HIS A 107 8.37 14.01 -0.63
C HIS A 107 8.21 14.27 -2.12
N ASP A 108 8.64 13.34 -2.97
CA ASP A 108 8.51 13.47 -4.42
C ASP A 108 7.03 13.58 -4.84
N TYR A 109 6.17 12.72 -4.30
CA TYR A 109 4.73 12.78 -4.60
C TYR A 109 4.09 14.07 -4.11
N VAL A 110 4.44 14.55 -2.91
CA VAL A 110 3.93 15.81 -2.38
C VAL A 110 4.34 16.97 -3.29
N ASN A 111 5.60 17.01 -3.72
CA ASN A 111 6.10 18.05 -4.61
C ASN A 111 5.39 18.03 -5.96
N ARG A 112 5.20 16.85 -6.55
CA ARG A 112 4.47 16.69 -7.81
C ARG A 112 3.02 17.16 -7.69
N PHE A 113 2.35 16.79 -6.60
CA PHE A 113 0.98 17.19 -6.34
C PHE A 113 0.88 18.72 -6.21
N SER A 114 1.79 19.34 -5.46
CA SER A 114 1.82 20.78 -5.27
C SER A 114 2.01 21.52 -6.59
N MET A 115 2.88 21.02 -7.47
CA MET A 115 3.08 21.59 -8.81
C MET A 115 1.81 21.51 -9.65
N VAL A 116 1.14 20.37 -9.65
CA VAL A 116 -0.11 20.16 -10.40
C VAL A 116 -1.19 21.13 -9.91
N VAL A 117 -1.36 21.25 -8.60
CA VAL A 117 -2.37 22.15 -8.01
C VAL A 117 -2.07 23.61 -8.37
N THR A 118 -0.81 24.02 -8.33
CA THR A 118 -0.41 25.37 -8.69
C THR A 118 -0.65 25.68 -10.17
N ASP A 119 -0.37 24.71 -11.05
CA ASP A 119 -0.49 24.88 -12.50
C ASP A 119 -1.95 24.89 -12.97
N HIS A 120 -2.86 24.28 -12.23
CA HIS A 120 -4.25 24.10 -12.62
C HIS A 120 -5.23 24.87 -11.72
N GLU A 121 -4.83 26.02 -11.23
CA GLU A 121 -5.72 26.87 -10.46
C GLU A 121 -6.85 27.46 -11.30
N PRO A 122 -8.03 27.68 -10.73
CA PRO A 122 -8.47 27.27 -9.39
C PRO A 122 -8.92 25.81 -9.38
N TYR A 123 -8.10 24.98 -8.84
CA TYR A 123 -8.44 23.58 -8.73
C TYR A 123 -8.98 23.33 -7.33
N THR A 124 -10.28 23.13 -7.23
CA THR A 124 -10.90 22.78 -5.95
C THR A 124 -11.19 21.29 -5.94
N MET A 125 -10.55 20.61 -5.02
CA MET A 125 -10.94 19.26 -4.64
C MET A 125 -12.14 19.40 -3.72
N GLY A 126 -13.29 19.52 -4.34
CA GLY A 126 -14.53 19.64 -3.61
C GLY A 126 -15.02 18.31 -3.12
#